data_bddbbb2975b022dd172e481a4f8c2470
#
_entry.id   bddbbb2975b022dd172e481a4f8c2470
#
_cell.length_a   1.000
_cell.length_b   1.000
_cell.length_c   1.000
_cell.angle_alpha   90.00
_cell.angle_beta   90.00
_cell.angle_gamma   90.00
#
_symmetry.space_group_name_H-M   'P 1'
#
loop_
_entity.id
_entity.type
_entity.pdbx_description
1 polymer ?
#
loop_
_entity_poly.entity_id
_entity_poly.type
_entity_poly.pdbx_seq_one_letter_code
_entity_poly.pdbx_strand_id
1 'polypeptide(L)'
;MYRIVEKKILNPTVVQLQIEAPLVANKAKPGQFIILRVDEQGERIPLTVAGTNKEAGTVKIIFQIVGGTTEKLSHKEEGDYIEDFVGPLGVATHLDGLKKVCIVGGGVGCAIAMPIAEALHARGVEVTSIIGFRNKDLLILEDEFRDCSNTLRVMTDDGSYGEHGNVTVPLKEMLDAGEKFDMIITIGPLIMMKFVTLTAKPFGTPVTVSMNPIMIDGTGMCGGCRLTLNVDGKKVTKFACVDGPDFNGYEVDFDEAMSRGRMYFDFERHAHEETCNLFKKEVQ
;
A
#
# COMPACT_ATOMS: atom_id res chain seq x y z
N MET A 1 6.74 -4.75 23.27
CA MET A 1 6.47 -5.96 22.44
C MET A 1 4.99 -6.04 22.15
N TYR A 2 4.63 -6.47 20.93
CA TYR A 2 3.26 -6.55 20.41
C TYR A 2 3.00 -7.97 19.93
N ARG A 3 1.95 -8.62 20.46
CA ARG A 3 1.67 -10.03 20.19
C ARG A 3 0.99 -10.20 18.83
N ILE A 4 1.41 -11.20 18.06
CA ILE A 4 0.74 -11.68 16.87
C ILE A 4 -0.40 -12.60 17.31
N VAL A 5 -1.63 -12.28 16.97
CA VAL A 5 -2.82 -13.05 17.36
C VAL A 5 -3.40 -13.90 16.23
N GLU A 6 -3.03 -13.60 14.99
CA GLU A 6 -3.43 -14.38 13.82
C GLU A 6 -2.41 -14.19 12.70
N LYS A 7 -2.12 -15.27 11.96
CA LYS A 7 -1.32 -15.27 10.74
C LYS A 7 -2.07 -15.97 9.62
N LYS A 8 -2.12 -15.34 8.44
CA LYS A 8 -2.69 -15.93 7.24
C LYS A 8 -1.75 -15.72 6.05
N ILE A 9 -1.43 -16.79 5.34
CA ILE A 9 -0.69 -16.71 4.08
C ILE A 9 -1.72 -16.48 2.97
N LEU A 10 -1.67 -15.32 2.31
CA LEU A 10 -2.61 -14.96 1.25
C LEU A 10 -2.18 -15.54 -0.10
N ASN A 11 -0.87 -15.54 -0.37
CA ASN A 11 -0.24 -16.19 -1.51
C ASN A 11 1.24 -16.47 -1.17
N PRO A 12 2.04 -17.12 -2.05
CA PRO A 12 3.42 -17.48 -1.75
C PRO A 12 4.34 -16.33 -1.29
N THR A 13 3.98 -15.09 -1.58
CA THR A 13 4.79 -13.89 -1.30
C THR A 13 4.11 -12.86 -0.40
N VAL A 14 2.85 -13.07 -0.02
CA VAL A 14 2.07 -12.09 0.75
C VAL A 14 1.50 -12.73 2.01
N VAL A 15 1.79 -12.10 3.13
CA VAL A 15 1.37 -12.53 4.46
C VAL A 15 0.50 -11.46 5.12
N GLN A 16 -0.54 -11.91 5.81
CA GLN A 16 -1.38 -11.09 6.69
C GLN A 16 -1.08 -11.47 8.13
N LEU A 17 -0.90 -10.46 8.98
CA LEU A 17 -0.84 -10.62 10.43
C LEU A 17 -1.90 -9.76 11.10
N GLN A 18 -2.48 -10.27 12.18
CA GLN A 18 -3.22 -9.48 13.15
C GLN A 18 -2.38 -9.32 14.41
N ILE A 19 -2.23 -8.09 14.87
CA ILE A 19 -1.32 -7.71 15.95
C ILE A 19 -2.12 -7.02 17.03
N GLU A 20 -1.94 -7.43 18.28
CA GLU A 20 -2.55 -6.80 19.45
C GLU A 20 -1.90 -5.44 19.70
N ALA A 21 -2.60 -4.37 19.35
CA ALA A 21 -2.16 -2.99 19.46
C ALA A 21 -3.36 -2.04 19.69
N PRO A 22 -4.02 -2.09 20.86
CA PRO A 22 -5.29 -1.41 21.11
C PRO A 22 -5.23 0.10 20.96
N LEU A 23 -4.12 0.74 21.27
CA LEU A 23 -3.95 2.18 21.09
C LEU A 23 -3.95 2.59 19.61
N VAL A 24 -3.36 1.77 18.76
CA VAL A 24 -3.36 1.98 17.31
C VAL A 24 -4.73 1.63 16.73
N ALA A 25 -5.28 0.47 17.10
CA ALA A 25 -6.58 -0.01 16.62
C ALA A 25 -7.71 1.01 16.84
N ASN A 26 -7.71 1.69 17.99
CA ASN A 26 -8.72 2.67 18.34
C ASN A 26 -8.63 3.98 17.54
N LYS A 27 -7.45 4.35 17.04
CA LYS A 27 -7.18 5.66 16.44
C LYS A 27 -6.92 5.63 14.93
N ALA A 28 -6.46 4.51 14.41
CA ALA A 28 -6.10 4.40 12.99
C ALA A 28 -7.30 4.63 12.07
N LYS A 29 -7.03 5.30 10.96
CA LYS A 29 -7.97 5.62 9.89
C LYS A 29 -7.41 5.11 8.55
N PRO A 30 -8.25 4.89 7.54
CA PRO A 30 -7.79 4.49 6.20
C PRO A 30 -6.69 5.40 5.66
N GLY A 31 -5.70 4.81 4.98
CA GLY A 31 -4.52 5.50 4.45
C GLY A 31 -3.38 5.71 5.43
N GLN A 32 -3.60 5.51 6.73
CA GLN A 32 -2.53 5.61 7.72
C GLN A 32 -1.71 4.32 7.80
N PHE A 33 -0.51 4.43 8.34
CA PHE A 33 0.46 3.33 8.45
C PHE A 33 1.05 3.25 9.87
N ILE A 34 1.80 2.22 10.11
CA ILE A 34 2.63 2.04 11.30
C ILE A 34 4.09 1.88 10.88
N ILE A 35 5.00 2.10 11.81
CA ILE A 35 6.39 1.64 11.69
C ILE A 35 6.57 0.51 12.69
N LEU A 36 7.05 -0.63 12.19
CA LEU A 36 7.41 -1.77 13.03
C LEU A 36 8.90 -2.08 12.98
N ARG A 37 9.36 -2.74 14.01
CA ARG A 37 10.66 -3.37 14.11
C ARG A 37 10.46 -4.78 14.65
N VAL A 38 10.98 -5.78 13.93
CA VAL A 38 10.68 -7.20 14.21
C VAL A 38 11.30 -7.67 15.53
N ASP A 39 12.55 -7.25 15.79
CA ASP A 39 13.32 -7.55 17.01
C ASP A 39 14.32 -6.42 17.31
N GLU A 40 15.12 -6.57 18.38
CA GLU A 40 16.08 -5.55 18.84
C GLU A 40 17.11 -5.13 17.80
N GLN A 41 17.49 -6.02 16.89
CA GLN A 41 18.48 -5.77 15.83
C GLN A 41 17.81 -5.46 14.48
N GLY A 42 16.46 -5.52 14.43
CA GLY A 42 15.68 -5.34 13.21
C GLY A 42 15.66 -3.89 12.73
N GLU A 43 15.54 -3.73 11.42
CA GLU A 43 15.28 -2.44 10.80
C GLU A 43 13.84 -1.98 11.05
N ARG A 44 13.62 -0.69 10.99
CA ARG A 44 12.29 -0.07 11.07
C ARG A 44 11.71 0.03 9.67
N ILE A 45 10.53 -0.56 9.46
CA ILE A 45 9.83 -0.52 8.17
C ILE A 45 8.42 0.03 8.33
N PRO A 46 7.93 0.83 7.36
CA PRO A 46 6.55 1.28 7.32
C PRO A 46 5.66 0.19 6.73
N LEU A 47 4.53 -0.08 7.38
CA LEU A 47 3.48 -0.92 6.83
C LEU A 47 2.12 -0.24 7.02
N THR A 48 1.30 -0.25 5.99
CA THR A 48 -0.03 0.36 6.06
C THR A 48 -0.96 -0.46 6.95
N VAL A 49 -1.83 0.24 7.67
CA VAL A 49 -2.92 -0.38 8.44
C VAL A 49 -3.97 -0.89 7.45
N ALA A 50 -3.98 -2.21 7.23
CA ALA A 50 -4.91 -2.89 6.33
C ALA A 50 -6.30 -3.15 6.96
N GLY A 51 -6.48 -2.79 8.22
CA GLY A 51 -7.74 -2.90 8.94
C GLY A 51 -7.54 -2.84 10.45
N THR A 52 -8.62 -2.60 11.17
CA THR A 52 -8.61 -2.58 12.64
C THR A 52 -9.85 -3.27 13.18
N ASN A 53 -9.68 -3.99 14.28
CA ASN A 53 -10.78 -4.43 15.13
C ASN A 53 -10.66 -3.72 16.48
N LYS A 54 -11.53 -2.73 16.72
CA LYS A 54 -11.48 -1.91 17.95
C LYS A 54 -11.88 -2.69 19.19
N GLU A 55 -12.83 -3.63 19.06
CA GLU A 55 -13.31 -4.44 20.18
C GLU A 55 -12.22 -5.43 20.63
N ALA A 56 -11.57 -6.10 19.69
CA ALA A 56 -10.45 -7.00 19.97
C ALA A 56 -9.13 -6.25 20.24
N GLY A 57 -9.05 -4.96 19.94
CA GLY A 57 -7.82 -4.16 20.07
C GLY A 57 -6.73 -4.58 19.08
N THR A 58 -7.09 -5.11 17.90
CA THR A 58 -6.13 -5.63 16.93
C THR A 58 -6.01 -4.78 15.68
N VAL A 59 -4.82 -4.80 15.10
CA VAL A 59 -4.48 -4.15 13.82
C VAL A 59 -4.08 -5.21 12.82
N LYS A 60 -4.70 -5.17 11.63
CA LYS A 60 -4.35 -5.99 10.48
C LYS A 60 -3.27 -5.28 9.67
N ILE A 61 -2.19 -5.97 9.39
CA ILE A 61 -1.18 -5.59 8.39
C ILE A 61 -1.08 -6.68 7.33
N ILE A 62 -0.85 -6.27 6.08
CA ILE A 62 -0.61 -7.17 4.95
C ILE A 62 0.66 -6.68 4.27
N PHE A 63 1.62 -7.56 4.07
CA PHE A 63 2.90 -7.22 3.50
C PHE A 63 3.39 -8.27 2.52
N GLN A 64 4.19 -7.81 1.56
CA GLN A 64 4.88 -8.68 0.61
C GLN A 64 6.29 -8.96 1.11
N ILE A 65 6.73 -10.19 0.96
CA ILE A 65 8.11 -10.61 1.24
C ILE A 65 8.98 -10.10 0.09
N VAL A 66 9.75 -9.03 0.35
CA VAL A 66 10.59 -8.37 -0.67
C VAL A 66 12.03 -8.13 -0.22
N GLY A 67 12.33 -8.32 1.06
CA GLY A 67 13.67 -8.07 1.63
C GLY A 67 13.82 -8.71 3.00
N GLY A 68 15.01 -8.64 3.58
CA GLY A 68 15.38 -9.35 4.82
C GLY A 68 14.42 -9.12 6.00
N THR A 69 13.96 -7.89 6.22
CA THR A 69 13.02 -7.57 7.32
C THR A 69 11.66 -8.22 7.09
N THR A 70 11.11 -8.17 5.88
CA THR A 70 9.82 -8.81 5.56
C THR A 70 9.92 -10.33 5.51
N GLU A 71 11.06 -10.88 5.11
CA GLU A 71 11.39 -12.30 5.23
C GLU A 71 11.35 -12.74 6.70
N LYS A 72 12.09 -12.04 7.57
CA LYS A 72 12.13 -12.31 9.00
C LYS A 72 10.75 -12.19 9.66
N LEU A 73 9.97 -11.18 9.27
CA LEU A 73 8.60 -11.00 9.74
C LEU A 73 7.69 -12.16 9.30
N SER A 74 7.89 -12.69 8.10
CA SER A 74 7.10 -13.81 7.55
C SER A 74 7.31 -15.12 8.31
N HIS A 75 8.43 -15.29 9.01
CA HIS A 75 8.73 -16.45 9.85
C HIS A 75 8.13 -16.38 11.25
N LYS A 76 7.59 -15.23 11.65
CA LYS A 76 6.85 -15.11 12.92
C LYS A 76 5.53 -15.86 12.83
N GLU A 77 5.13 -16.47 13.96
CA GLU A 77 3.91 -17.27 14.08
C GLU A 77 2.93 -16.66 15.10
N GLU A 78 1.72 -17.20 15.15
CA GLU A 78 0.76 -16.84 16.20
C GLU A 78 1.36 -17.09 17.60
N GLY A 79 1.22 -16.09 18.47
CA GLY A 79 1.80 -16.11 19.80
C GLY A 79 3.18 -15.46 19.90
N ASP A 80 3.88 -15.25 18.78
CA ASP A 80 5.14 -14.50 18.74
C ASP A 80 4.93 -13.01 18.97
N TYR A 81 6.03 -12.31 19.18
CA TYR A 81 6.04 -10.87 19.46
C TYR A 81 6.86 -10.10 18.44
N ILE A 82 6.39 -8.88 18.15
CA ILE A 82 7.08 -7.82 17.42
C ILE A 82 7.60 -6.82 18.46
N GLU A 83 8.83 -6.34 18.29
CA GLU A 83 9.49 -5.47 19.25
C GLU A 83 8.82 -4.09 19.32
N ASP A 84 8.75 -3.37 18.19
CA ASP A 84 8.10 -2.06 18.09
C ASP A 84 6.95 -2.07 17.10
N PHE A 85 5.87 -1.34 17.45
CA PHE A 85 4.71 -1.13 16.60
C PHE A 85 4.16 0.27 16.86
N VAL A 86 4.64 1.25 16.11
CA VAL A 86 4.42 2.68 16.36
C VAL A 86 3.42 3.22 15.36
N GLY A 87 2.35 3.83 15.85
CA GLY A 87 1.31 4.44 15.00
C GLY A 87 0.05 4.84 15.77
N PRO A 88 -1.01 5.24 15.05
CA PRO A 88 -1.04 5.45 13.61
C PRO A 88 -0.20 6.66 13.19
N LEU A 89 0.45 6.56 12.03
CA LEU A 89 1.29 7.60 11.43
C LEU A 89 0.71 8.04 10.09
N GLY A 90 1.17 9.19 9.60
CA GLY A 90 0.69 9.78 8.36
C GLY A 90 -0.68 10.43 8.48
N VAL A 91 -1.07 11.11 7.42
CA VAL A 91 -2.39 11.74 7.28
C VAL A 91 -3.38 10.71 6.73
N ALA A 92 -4.56 10.64 7.32
CA ALA A 92 -5.61 9.77 6.79
C ALA A 92 -6.07 10.24 5.40
N THR A 93 -6.41 9.30 4.53
CA THR A 93 -6.98 9.60 3.21
C THR A 93 -8.22 10.47 3.33
N HIS A 94 -8.27 11.54 2.53
CA HIS A 94 -9.42 12.44 2.52
C HIS A 94 -10.57 11.79 1.73
N LEU A 95 -11.69 11.51 2.42
CA LEU A 95 -12.84 10.80 1.85
C LEU A 95 -14.14 11.63 1.86
N ASP A 96 -14.09 12.87 2.37
CA ASP A 96 -15.31 13.66 2.55
C ASP A 96 -15.75 14.32 1.24
N GLY A 97 -17.07 14.37 1.02
CA GLY A 97 -17.67 15.01 -0.14
C GLY A 97 -17.62 14.21 -1.44
N LEU A 98 -16.99 13.04 -1.45
CA LEU A 98 -16.91 12.15 -2.62
C LEU A 98 -18.22 11.37 -2.79
N LYS A 99 -18.65 11.19 -4.06
CA LYS A 99 -19.88 10.46 -4.43
C LYS A 99 -19.59 9.27 -5.33
N LYS A 100 -18.61 9.40 -6.23
CA LYS A 100 -18.18 8.33 -7.14
C LYS A 100 -16.67 8.30 -7.24
N VAL A 101 -16.06 7.19 -6.84
CA VAL A 101 -14.59 7.04 -6.74
C VAL A 101 -14.13 5.81 -7.50
N CYS A 102 -13.01 5.93 -8.20
CA CYS A 102 -12.30 4.78 -8.76
C CYS A 102 -11.08 4.46 -7.90
N ILE A 103 -11.03 3.25 -7.37
CA ILE A 103 -9.87 2.70 -6.64
C ILE A 103 -9.05 1.86 -7.60
N VAL A 104 -7.76 2.14 -7.72
CA VAL A 104 -6.86 1.36 -8.58
C VAL A 104 -5.74 0.78 -7.73
N GLY A 105 -5.80 -0.53 -7.51
CA GLY A 105 -4.82 -1.28 -6.72
C GLY A 105 -3.89 -2.13 -7.59
N GLY A 106 -2.61 -2.22 -7.22
CA GLY A 106 -1.65 -3.09 -7.90
C GLY A 106 -0.84 -3.96 -6.95
N GLY A 107 -0.88 -5.27 -7.14
CA GLY A 107 -0.19 -6.23 -6.29
C GLY A 107 -0.56 -6.07 -4.81
N VAL A 108 0.44 -6.00 -3.91
CA VAL A 108 0.20 -5.75 -2.48
C VAL A 108 -0.43 -4.39 -2.20
N GLY A 109 -0.38 -3.44 -3.13
CA GLY A 109 -1.08 -2.16 -3.01
C GLY A 109 -2.59 -2.31 -2.87
N CYS A 110 -3.17 -3.42 -3.32
CA CYS A 110 -4.58 -3.76 -3.09
C CYS A 110 -4.90 -3.85 -1.59
N ALA A 111 -3.99 -4.40 -0.78
CA ALA A 111 -4.18 -4.47 0.67
C ALA A 111 -4.20 -3.11 1.36
N ILE A 112 -3.56 -2.11 0.75
CA ILE A 112 -3.52 -0.73 1.22
C ILE A 112 -4.78 0.02 0.75
N ALA A 113 -5.26 -0.27 -0.46
CA ALA A 113 -6.45 0.31 -1.06
C ALA A 113 -7.76 -0.19 -0.42
N MET A 114 -7.76 -1.43 0.08
CA MET A 114 -8.95 -2.09 0.64
C MET A 114 -9.62 -1.28 1.76
N PRO A 115 -8.94 -0.83 2.84
CA PRO A 115 -9.58 -0.05 3.90
C PRO A 115 -10.21 1.26 3.40
N ILE A 116 -9.67 1.83 2.32
CA ILE A 116 -10.20 3.04 1.69
C ILE A 116 -11.50 2.70 0.95
N ALA A 117 -11.52 1.61 0.17
CA ALA A 117 -12.70 1.13 -0.54
C ALA A 117 -13.84 0.80 0.44
N GLU A 118 -13.55 0.05 1.51
CA GLU A 118 -14.51 -0.26 2.58
C GLU A 118 -15.10 1.00 3.22
N ALA A 119 -14.23 1.97 3.55
CA ALA A 119 -14.67 3.21 4.19
C ALA A 119 -15.52 4.10 3.27
N LEU A 120 -15.24 4.13 1.97
CA LEU A 120 -16.06 4.83 0.97
C LEU A 120 -17.40 4.14 0.80
N HIS A 121 -17.40 2.81 0.62
CA HIS A 121 -18.63 2.01 0.46
C HIS A 121 -19.55 2.15 1.69
N ALA A 122 -18.99 2.07 2.89
CA ALA A 122 -19.74 2.26 4.15
C ALA A 122 -20.36 3.66 4.28
N ARG A 123 -19.88 4.67 3.54
CA ARG A 123 -20.44 6.01 3.47
C ARG A 123 -21.45 6.19 2.35
N GLY A 124 -21.76 5.12 1.58
CA GLY A 124 -22.68 5.16 0.45
C GLY A 124 -22.09 5.79 -0.81
N VAL A 125 -20.76 5.87 -0.92
CA VAL A 125 -20.07 6.31 -2.12
C VAL A 125 -20.11 5.21 -3.17
N GLU A 126 -20.35 5.55 -4.44
CA GLU A 126 -20.24 4.61 -5.55
C GLU A 126 -18.76 4.28 -5.80
N VAL A 127 -18.35 3.05 -5.49
CA VAL A 127 -16.98 2.59 -5.61
C VAL A 127 -16.80 1.71 -6.84
N THR A 128 -15.93 2.11 -7.75
CA THR A 128 -15.41 1.27 -8.82
C THR A 128 -14.00 0.85 -8.46
N SER A 129 -13.73 -0.45 -8.37
CA SER A 129 -12.40 -0.97 -8.07
C SER A 129 -11.78 -1.65 -9.28
N ILE A 130 -10.53 -1.32 -9.57
CA ILE A 130 -9.68 -1.98 -10.57
C ILE A 130 -8.47 -2.55 -9.82
N ILE A 131 -8.35 -3.86 -9.76
CA ILE A 131 -7.23 -4.53 -9.10
C ILE A 131 -6.39 -5.29 -10.12
N GLY A 132 -5.06 -5.11 -10.07
CA GLY A 132 -4.14 -5.68 -11.04
C GLY A 132 -3.04 -6.50 -10.40
N PHE A 133 -2.74 -7.64 -11.04
CA PHE A 133 -1.71 -8.58 -10.60
C PHE A 133 -0.94 -9.09 -11.83
N ARG A 134 0.22 -9.68 -11.61
CA ARG A 134 0.98 -10.28 -12.72
C ARG A 134 0.31 -11.53 -13.25
N ASN A 135 -0.24 -12.36 -12.37
CA ASN A 135 -0.91 -13.62 -12.69
C ASN A 135 -1.91 -14.00 -11.58
N LYS A 136 -2.67 -15.07 -11.83
CA LYS A 136 -3.68 -15.60 -10.93
C LYS A 136 -3.14 -15.96 -9.53
N ASP A 137 -1.93 -16.51 -9.45
CA ASP A 137 -1.37 -17.03 -8.19
C ASP A 137 -1.01 -15.90 -7.20
N LEU A 138 -0.91 -14.66 -7.70
CA LEU A 138 -0.62 -13.48 -6.90
C LEU A 138 -1.86 -12.70 -6.46
N LEU A 139 -3.07 -13.16 -6.85
CA LEU A 139 -4.32 -12.52 -6.50
C LEU A 139 -4.54 -12.52 -4.99
N ILE A 140 -4.98 -11.39 -4.46
CA ILE A 140 -5.37 -11.23 -3.05
C ILE A 140 -6.63 -10.37 -2.94
N LEU A 141 -7.47 -10.63 -1.94
CA LEU A 141 -8.57 -9.77 -1.51
C LEU A 141 -9.67 -9.53 -2.57
N GLU A 142 -9.84 -10.43 -3.55
CA GLU A 142 -10.86 -10.24 -4.58
C GLU A 142 -12.27 -10.22 -3.99
N ASP A 143 -12.57 -11.15 -3.09
CA ASP A 143 -13.91 -11.25 -2.48
C ASP A 143 -14.21 -10.01 -1.64
N GLU A 144 -13.22 -9.54 -0.86
CA GLU A 144 -13.35 -8.32 -0.07
C GLU A 144 -13.60 -7.08 -0.94
N PHE A 145 -12.90 -6.96 -2.09
CA PHE A 145 -13.18 -5.88 -3.05
C PHE A 145 -14.54 -6.02 -3.69
N ARG A 146 -15.00 -7.24 -3.96
CA ARG A 146 -16.33 -7.50 -4.51
C ARG A 146 -17.43 -7.04 -3.57
N ASP A 147 -17.25 -7.25 -2.27
CA ASP A 147 -18.21 -6.88 -1.23
C ASP A 147 -18.29 -5.36 -1.01
N CYS A 148 -17.23 -4.62 -1.28
CA CYS A 148 -17.19 -3.16 -1.04
C CYS A 148 -17.14 -2.31 -2.33
N SER A 149 -17.41 -2.90 -3.51
CA SER A 149 -17.40 -2.18 -4.79
C SER A 149 -18.70 -2.39 -5.55
N ASN A 150 -19.20 -1.31 -6.15
CA ASN A 150 -20.33 -1.36 -7.09
C ASN A 150 -19.91 -2.01 -8.41
N THR A 151 -18.65 -1.80 -8.81
CA THR A 151 -18.03 -2.40 -10.00
C THR A 151 -16.63 -2.86 -9.63
N LEU A 152 -16.30 -4.11 -9.94
CA LEU A 152 -14.96 -4.67 -9.77
C LEU A 152 -14.42 -5.15 -11.11
N ARG A 153 -13.22 -4.69 -11.48
CA ARG A 153 -12.46 -5.18 -12.63
C ARG A 153 -11.16 -5.80 -12.11
N VAL A 154 -10.92 -7.06 -12.44
CA VAL A 154 -9.73 -7.82 -12.06
C VAL A 154 -8.86 -8.04 -13.26
N MET A 155 -7.61 -7.57 -13.21
CA MET A 155 -6.65 -7.61 -14.30
C MET A 155 -5.49 -8.55 -13.98
N THR A 156 -5.04 -9.31 -14.97
CA THR A 156 -3.76 -10.02 -14.90
C THR A 156 -2.91 -9.72 -16.13
N ASP A 157 -1.62 -9.45 -15.91
CA ASP A 157 -0.70 -9.07 -16.99
C ASP A 157 -0.55 -10.22 -18.02
N ASP A 158 -0.64 -11.48 -17.57
CA ASP A 158 -0.51 -12.69 -18.41
C ASP A 158 -1.84 -13.26 -18.91
N GLY A 159 -2.98 -12.68 -18.50
CA GLY A 159 -4.32 -13.15 -18.87
C GLY A 159 -4.74 -14.46 -18.20
N SER A 160 -4.05 -14.92 -17.17
CA SER A 160 -4.35 -16.19 -16.48
C SER A 160 -5.64 -16.14 -15.65
N TYR A 161 -6.15 -14.93 -15.35
CA TYR A 161 -7.40 -14.72 -14.62
C TYR A 161 -7.98 -13.33 -14.89
N GLY A 162 -9.31 -13.21 -14.83
CA GLY A 162 -10.03 -11.96 -15.07
C GLY A 162 -9.79 -11.44 -16.48
N GLU A 163 -9.44 -10.17 -16.60
CA GLU A 163 -9.17 -9.52 -17.86
C GLU A 163 -7.66 -9.45 -18.13
N HIS A 164 -7.25 -9.63 -19.39
CA HIS A 164 -5.85 -9.54 -19.78
C HIS A 164 -5.39 -8.09 -19.95
N GLY A 165 -4.30 -7.73 -19.33
CA GLY A 165 -3.66 -6.43 -19.44
C GLY A 165 -3.45 -5.74 -18.09
N ASN A 166 -3.04 -4.49 -18.14
CA ASN A 166 -2.78 -3.70 -16.94
C ASN A 166 -3.98 -2.83 -16.54
N VAL A 167 -3.96 -2.30 -15.33
CA VAL A 167 -5.06 -1.52 -14.71
C VAL A 167 -5.43 -0.24 -15.45
N THR A 168 -4.57 0.27 -16.34
CA THR A 168 -4.89 1.50 -17.10
C THR A 168 -5.82 1.21 -18.28
N VAL A 169 -5.93 -0.04 -18.73
CA VAL A 169 -6.83 -0.43 -19.82
C VAL A 169 -8.28 -0.18 -19.44
N PRO A 170 -8.84 -0.84 -18.40
CA PRO A 170 -10.22 -0.63 -18.01
C PRO A 170 -10.47 0.81 -17.51
N LEU A 171 -9.50 1.46 -16.86
CA LEU A 171 -9.63 2.85 -16.48
C LEU A 171 -9.85 3.74 -17.70
N LYS A 172 -9.03 3.56 -18.72
CA LYS A 172 -9.14 4.35 -19.97
C LYS A 172 -10.47 4.09 -20.68
N GLU A 173 -10.91 2.82 -20.76
CA GLU A 173 -12.21 2.46 -21.35
C GLU A 173 -13.38 3.20 -20.67
N MET A 174 -13.41 3.23 -19.34
CA MET A 174 -14.45 3.94 -18.60
C MET A 174 -14.41 5.44 -18.82
N LEU A 175 -13.22 6.05 -18.80
CA LEU A 175 -13.05 7.47 -19.03
C LEU A 175 -13.40 7.87 -20.47
N ASP A 176 -13.01 7.05 -21.48
CA ASP A 176 -13.38 7.25 -22.88
C ASP A 176 -14.90 7.10 -23.11
N ALA A 177 -15.56 6.23 -22.35
CA ALA A 177 -17.03 6.08 -22.35
C ALA A 177 -17.75 7.24 -21.66
N GLY A 178 -17.01 8.21 -21.12
CA GLY A 178 -17.57 9.41 -20.47
C GLY A 178 -17.90 9.24 -19.00
N GLU A 179 -17.45 8.16 -18.35
CA GLU A 179 -17.57 8.04 -16.90
C GLU A 179 -16.78 9.15 -16.19
N LYS A 180 -17.40 9.71 -15.16
CA LYS A 180 -16.80 10.76 -14.34
C LYS A 180 -16.65 10.26 -12.92
N PHE A 181 -15.44 10.36 -12.41
CA PHE A 181 -15.12 10.10 -11.01
C PHE A 181 -14.77 11.42 -10.31
N ASP A 182 -15.22 11.58 -9.07
CA ASP A 182 -14.82 12.72 -8.24
C ASP A 182 -13.33 12.62 -7.89
N MET A 183 -12.83 11.37 -7.77
CA MET A 183 -11.44 11.06 -7.44
C MET A 183 -11.06 9.69 -7.99
N ILE A 184 -9.85 9.56 -8.48
CA ILE A 184 -9.17 8.27 -8.67
C ILE A 184 -8.13 8.15 -7.56
N ILE A 185 -8.17 7.07 -6.77
CA ILE A 185 -7.18 6.77 -5.75
C ILE A 185 -6.37 5.57 -6.23
N THR A 186 -5.06 5.74 -6.42
CA THR A 186 -4.22 4.67 -6.95
C THR A 186 -3.08 4.31 -5.99
N ILE A 187 -2.89 3.01 -5.75
CA ILE A 187 -1.96 2.47 -4.78
C ILE A 187 -1.28 1.22 -5.34
N GLY A 188 0.03 1.25 -5.44
CA GLY A 188 0.82 0.14 -5.96
C GLY A 188 2.21 0.57 -6.40
N PRO A 189 2.84 -0.14 -7.34
CA PRO A 189 4.14 0.24 -7.87
C PRO A 189 4.16 1.65 -8.43
N LEU A 190 5.25 2.41 -8.19
CA LEU A 190 5.39 3.81 -8.63
C LEU A 190 5.11 3.99 -10.12
N ILE A 191 5.58 3.03 -10.94
CA ILE A 191 5.35 3.07 -12.39
C ILE A 191 3.87 2.93 -12.74
N MET A 192 3.13 2.07 -12.02
CA MET A 192 1.68 1.91 -12.20
C MET A 192 0.95 3.21 -11.84
N MET A 193 1.24 3.80 -10.69
CA MET A 193 0.63 5.05 -10.22
C MET A 193 0.92 6.21 -11.19
N LYS A 194 2.14 6.28 -11.75
CA LYS A 194 2.51 7.23 -12.81
C LYS A 194 1.60 7.06 -14.04
N PHE A 195 1.44 5.84 -14.54
CA PHE A 195 0.63 5.60 -15.73
C PHE A 195 -0.87 5.80 -15.49
N VAL A 196 -1.40 5.44 -14.32
CA VAL A 196 -2.78 5.77 -13.94
C VAL A 196 -2.99 7.27 -13.95
N THR A 197 -2.07 8.04 -13.36
CA THR A 197 -2.11 9.51 -13.35
C THR A 197 -2.08 10.09 -14.76
N LEU A 198 -1.19 9.58 -15.63
CA LEU A 198 -1.11 10.02 -17.03
C LEU A 198 -2.38 9.67 -17.84
N THR A 199 -2.99 8.52 -17.58
CA THR A 199 -4.24 8.09 -18.22
C THR A 199 -5.41 9.01 -17.84
N ALA A 200 -5.50 9.43 -16.58
CA ALA A 200 -6.57 10.30 -16.10
C ALA A 200 -6.40 11.78 -16.53
N LYS A 201 -5.16 12.20 -16.81
CA LYS A 201 -4.83 13.60 -17.08
C LYS A 201 -5.63 14.27 -18.21
N PRO A 202 -5.85 13.63 -19.38
CA PRO A 202 -6.64 14.24 -20.48
C PRO A 202 -8.09 14.51 -20.10
N PHE A 203 -8.62 13.79 -19.12
CA PHE A 203 -10.01 13.89 -18.67
C PHE A 203 -10.19 14.87 -17.50
N GLY A 204 -9.08 15.40 -16.95
CA GLY A 204 -9.11 16.32 -15.82
C GLY A 204 -9.62 15.71 -14.52
N THR A 205 -9.69 14.38 -14.42
CA THR A 205 -10.14 13.69 -13.19
C THR A 205 -9.07 13.79 -12.10
N PRO A 206 -9.40 14.23 -10.89
CA PRO A 206 -8.43 14.28 -9.79
C PRO A 206 -7.85 12.89 -9.48
N VAL A 207 -6.54 12.84 -9.20
CA VAL A 207 -5.83 11.59 -8.87
C VAL A 207 -5.07 11.76 -7.58
N THR A 208 -5.35 10.89 -6.62
CA THR A 208 -4.56 10.70 -5.39
C THR A 208 -3.68 9.46 -5.53
N VAL A 209 -2.40 9.61 -5.23
CA VAL A 209 -1.41 8.52 -5.23
C VAL A 209 -0.89 8.31 -3.80
N SER A 210 -0.81 7.07 -3.34
CA SER A 210 -0.26 6.75 -2.02
C SER A 210 1.20 6.34 -2.14
N MET A 211 2.09 7.23 -1.68
CA MET A 211 3.52 7.11 -1.88
C MET A 211 4.17 6.28 -0.77
N ASN A 212 5.09 5.38 -1.15
CA ASN A 212 5.75 4.43 -0.26
C ASN A 212 7.29 4.55 -0.27
N PRO A 213 7.89 5.73 -0.06
CA PRO A 213 9.33 5.86 0.07
C PRO A 213 9.83 5.17 1.34
N ILE A 214 11.16 4.99 1.44
CA ILE A 214 11.79 4.51 2.68
C ILE A 214 11.43 5.43 3.84
N MET A 215 10.93 4.87 4.94
CA MET A 215 10.60 5.58 6.17
C MET A 215 11.26 4.89 7.36
N ILE A 216 11.94 5.65 8.21
CA ILE A 216 12.69 5.12 9.35
C ILE A 216 12.04 5.56 10.66
N ASP A 217 11.83 6.87 10.87
CA ASP A 217 11.27 7.39 12.12
C ASP A 217 9.75 7.63 12.07
N GLY A 218 9.22 8.02 10.92
CA GLY A 218 7.79 8.29 10.73
C GLY A 218 7.31 9.64 11.27
N THR A 219 8.21 10.51 11.75
CA THR A 219 7.89 11.79 12.42
C THR A 219 8.34 13.03 11.65
N GLY A 220 8.95 12.84 10.47
CA GLY A 220 9.47 13.94 9.64
C GLY A 220 10.87 14.41 10.01
N MET A 221 11.52 13.81 11.00
CA MET A 221 12.84 14.27 11.49
C MET A 221 13.99 13.75 10.63
N CYS A 222 14.00 12.49 10.21
CA CYS A 222 15.13 11.89 9.50
C CYS A 222 15.23 12.30 8.03
N GLY A 223 14.15 12.80 7.41
CA GLY A 223 14.10 13.21 6.02
C GLY A 223 14.23 12.07 4.99
N GLY A 224 14.23 10.80 5.41
CA GLY A 224 14.36 9.63 4.52
C GLY A 224 13.23 9.54 3.51
N CYS A 225 12.01 9.87 3.92
CA CYS A 225 10.79 9.77 3.12
C CYS A 225 10.48 11.02 2.27
N ARG A 226 11.47 11.89 2.00
CA ARG A 226 11.24 13.11 1.21
C ARG A 226 10.83 12.78 -0.22
N LEU A 227 9.89 13.57 -0.73
CA LEU A 227 9.38 13.54 -2.10
C LEU A 227 9.47 14.96 -2.69
N THR A 228 9.66 15.05 -3.99
CA THR A 228 9.54 16.30 -4.73
C THR A 228 8.19 16.40 -5.39
N LEU A 229 7.48 17.48 -5.12
CA LEU A 229 6.23 17.85 -5.80
C LEU A 229 6.48 19.08 -6.68
N ASN A 230 5.81 19.13 -7.82
CA ASN A 230 5.77 20.29 -8.73
C ASN A 230 4.45 21.03 -8.49
N VAL A 231 4.46 22.01 -7.59
CA VAL A 231 3.29 22.82 -7.23
C VAL A 231 3.42 24.19 -7.89
N ASP A 232 2.49 24.57 -8.75
CA ASP A 232 2.48 25.86 -9.47
C ASP A 232 3.81 26.16 -10.18
N GLY A 233 4.42 25.13 -10.78
CA GLY A 233 5.69 25.24 -11.50
C GLY A 233 6.94 25.35 -10.62
N LYS A 234 6.81 25.20 -9.30
CA LYS A 234 7.91 25.19 -8.35
C LYS A 234 8.09 23.81 -7.74
N LYS A 235 9.36 23.40 -7.57
CA LYS A 235 9.69 22.19 -6.82
C LYS A 235 9.57 22.44 -5.32
N VAL A 236 8.74 21.63 -4.66
CA VAL A 236 8.51 21.68 -3.21
C VAL A 236 8.84 20.30 -2.62
N THR A 237 9.62 20.30 -1.54
CA THR A 237 9.91 19.06 -0.80
C THR A 237 8.82 18.79 0.23
N LYS A 238 8.32 17.56 0.24
CA LYS A 238 7.37 17.04 1.21
C LYS A 238 7.88 15.74 1.83
N PHE A 239 7.40 15.41 3.02
CA PHE A 239 7.75 14.18 3.73
C PHE A 239 6.54 13.25 3.79
N ALA A 240 6.61 12.09 3.14
CA ALA A 240 5.50 11.16 3.05
C ALA A 240 4.96 10.71 4.41
N CYS A 241 5.81 10.66 5.44
CA CYS A 241 5.40 10.23 6.78
C CYS A 241 4.58 11.27 7.57
N VAL A 242 4.61 12.55 7.22
CA VAL A 242 3.89 13.62 7.95
C VAL A 242 3.00 14.47 7.05
N ASP A 243 3.37 14.66 5.76
CA ASP A 243 2.54 15.38 4.79
C ASP A 243 1.61 14.45 3.99
N GLY A 244 1.91 13.14 3.96
CA GLY A 244 1.23 12.09 3.22
C GLY A 244 0.81 10.92 4.11
N PRO A 245 0.72 9.70 3.55
CA PRO A 245 1.35 9.20 2.32
C PRO A 245 0.66 9.61 1.01
N ASP A 246 -0.54 10.16 1.08
CA ASP A 246 -1.35 10.49 -0.08
C ASP A 246 -1.00 11.88 -0.63
N PHE A 247 -0.80 11.96 -1.95
CA PHE A 247 -0.45 13.19 -2.66
C PHE A 247 -1.24 13.32 -3.96
N ASN A 248 -1.37 14.55 -4.45
CA ASN A 248 -1.89 14.81 -5.78
C ASN A 248 -0.97 14.21 -6.84
N GLY A 249 -1.45 13.22 -7.59
CA GLY A 249 -0.66 12.51 -8.59
C GLY A 249 -0.08 13.42 -9.68
N TYR A 250 -0.74 14.52 -10.00
CA TYR A 250 -0.27 15.49 -11.01
C TYR A 250 0.94 16.33 -10.55
N GLU A 251 1.18 16.37 -9.26
CA GLU A 251 2.29 17.15 -8.68
C GLU A 251 3.53 16.30 -8.40
N VAL A 252 3.36 14.98 -8.23
CA VAL A 252 4.48 14.08 -7.87
C VAL A 252 5.51 13.99 -8.99
N ASP A 253 6.79 14.21 -8.65
CA ASP A 253 7.94 13.89 -9.50
C ASP A 253 8.25 12.39 -9.42
N PHE A 254 7.50 11.60 -10.21
CA PHE A 254 7.65 10.13 -10.23
C PHE A 254 9.04 9.67 -10.68
N ASP A 255 9.70 10.41 -11.56
CA ASP A 255 11.01 10.01 -12.09
C ASP A 255 12.08 10.15 -10.99
N GLU A 256 12.04 11.24 -10.21
CA GLU A 256 12.87 11.38 -9.03
C GLU A 256 12.53 10.31 -7.99
N ALA A 257 11.26 10.07 -7.69
CA ALA A 257 10.84 9.05 -6.72
C ALA A 257 11.35 7.65 -7.10
N MET A 258 11.24 7.25 -8.37
CA MET A 258 11.77 5.98 -8.87
C MET A 258 13.30 5.91 -8.80
N SER A 259 13.99 6.99 -9.13
CA SER A 259 15.45 7.07 -9.03
C SER A 259 15.91 6.89 -7.58
N ARG A 260 15.25 7.57 -6.64
CA ARG A 260 15.54 7.44 -5.21
C ARG A 260 15.28 6.04 -4.67
N GLY A 261 14.20 5.37 -5.10
CA GLY A 261 13.87 4.01 -4.70
C GLY A 261 14.92 2.97 -5.16
N ARG A 262 15.79 3.31 -6.09
CA ARG A 262 16.87 2.42 -6.56
C ARG A 262 18.22 2.65 -5.87
N MET A 263 18.35 3.69 -5.05
CA MET A 263 19.67 4.08 -4.46
C MET A 263 20.32 2.98 -3.63
N TYR A 264 19.53 2.12 -3.00
CA TYR A 264 20.03 1.06 -2.12
C TYR A 264 19.86 -0.33 -2.70
N PHE A 265 19.40 -0.45 -3.95
CA PHE A 265 19.02 -1.73 -4.58
C PHE A 265 20.15 -2.79 -4.53
N ASP A 266 21.38 -2.41 -4.82
CA ASP A 266 22.51 -3.34 -4.79
C ASP A 266 22.86 -3.77 -3.36
N PHE A 267 22.76 -2.86 -2.40
CA PHE A 267 22.96 -3.14 -0.98
C PHE A 267 21.84 -4.06 -0.44
N GLU A 268 20.59 -3.74 -0.74
CA GLU A 268 19.43 -4.54 -0.33
C GLU A 268 19.50 -5.96 -0.90
N ARG A 269 19.89 -6.10 -2.15
CA ARG A 269 20.08 -7.42 -2.78
C ARG A 269 21.16 -8.23 -2.07
N HIS A 270 22.29 -7.64 -1.76
CA HIS A 270 23.39 -8.30 -1.05
C HIS A 270 22.97 -8.71 0.37
N ALA A 271 22.35 -7.81 1.12
CA ALA A 271 21.83 -8.11 2.45
C ALA A 271 20.78 -9.23 2.45
N HIS A 272 19.91 -9.27 1.43
CA HIS A 272 18.92 -10.35 1.26
C HIS A 272 19.62 -11.70 0.99
N GLU A 273 20.63 -11.74 0.10
CA GLU A 273 21.39 -12.95 -0.20
C GLU A 273 22.12 -13.49 1.05
N GLU A 274 22.69 -12.61 1.89
CA GLU A 274 23.32 -12.98 3.15
C GLU A 274 22.29 -13.54 4.15
N THR A 275 21.15 -12.91 4.32
CA THR A 275 20.07 -13.35 5.22
C THR A 275 19.49 -14.69 4.77
N CYS A 276 19.20 -14.89 3.49
CA CYS A 276 18.77 -16.17 2.94
C CYS A 276 19.78 -17.30 3.18
N ASN A 277 21.09 -17.01 3.12
CA ASN A 277 22.12 -18.00 3.37
C ASN A 277 22.26 -18.36 4.85
N LEU A 278 21.97 -17.44 5.77
CA LEU A 278 21.93 -17.70 7.21
C LEU A 278 20.79 -18.65 7.58
N PHE A 279 19.58 -18.39 7.09
CA PHE A 279 18.43 -19.28 7.32
C PHE A 279 18.62 -20.70 6.75
N LYS A 280 19.31 -20.84 5.61
CA LYS A 280 19.66 -22.16 5.06
C LYS A 280 20.65 -22.94 5.91
N LYS A 281 21.48 -22.27 6.72
CA LYS A 281 22.45 -22.90 7.63
C LYS A 281 21.84 -23.33 8.97
N GLU A 282 20.75 -22.68 9.41
CA GLU A 282 20.06 -23.04 10.65
C GLU A 282 19.11 -24.25 10.49
N VAL A 283 18.80 -24.66 9.26
CA VAL A 283 17.93 -25.80 8.92
C VAL A 283 18.75 -27.10 8.64
N GLN A 284 20.08 -27.06 8.71
CA GLN A 284 20.98 -28.21 8.63
C GLN A 284 21.53 -28.57 10.02
#